data_367331a7ef7fa12eadb623f4bac63d4c
#
_entry.id   367331a7ef7fa12eadb623f4bac63d4c
#
_cell.length_a   1.000
_cell.length_b   1.000
_cell.length_c   1.000
_cell.angle_alpha   90.00
_cell.angle_beta   90.00
_cell.angle_gamma   90.00
#
_symmetry.space_group_name_H-M   'P 1'
#
loop_
_entity.id
_entity.type
_entity.pdbx_description
1 polymer ?
#
loop_
_entity_poly.entity_id
_entity_poly.type
_entity_poly.pdbx_seq_one_letter_code
_entity_poly.pdbx_strand_id
1 'polypeptide(L)'
;MKSKYKWLFILFAIWIYRIDFMPADGGGFAKAVQVVTLFGIYFLVYKYQRNILGYSYNRTNVVVKSWIVLYVWGVISSLWAFLPTFAFFLALQNIILCLFLVWFYGMFRTFKGLEKAFLLFVVSLFLFEAVFYRLLVRPTFIIHYLPSGSTAGMCMAYCFGEILAAKLNDNKRKKLLKGCFWLSFLVLLTSTSTGANLSALFGISMACMFGGKPVYAVLMFSVVGALYLFKDILDYFMNIFMPGKDETTIQAVTGRTIVWDEIKRLSEQRPLLGWGYGCVERVASVNLNIQAPDAHNNWIGLKGSLGWIGLLMGVYNMATATYIAFTKRMKRGYVGLLAAIACGIMNGYSFGYLAGKACSITIVFCSLCVLTFYYNRVKDA
;
A
#
# COMPACT_ATOMS: atom_id res chain seq x y z
N MET A 1 11.20 23.35 4.66
CA MET A 1 10.49 22.75 5.81
C MET A 1 10.92 23.44 7.09
N LYS A 2 10.00 23.93 7.91
CA LYS A 2 10.37 24.62 9.16
C LYS A 2 11.09 23.63 10.10
N SER A 3 12.18 24.08 10.73
CA SER A 3 13.04 23.25 11.61
C SER A 3 12.27 22.45 12.67
N LYS A 4 11.16 23.01 13.17
CA LYS A 4 10.31 22.40 14.20
C LYS A 4 9.68 21.03 13.80
N TYR A 5 9.59 20.71 12.50
CA TYR A 5 9.00 19.44 12.04
C TYR A 5 10.04 18.34 11.78
N LYS A 6 11.33 18.63 11.89
CA LYS A 6 12.41 17.65 11.63
C LYS A 6 12.26 16.40 12.51
N TRP A 7 12.01 16.59 13.79
CA TRP A 7 11.87 15.49 14.74
C TRP A 7 10.70 14.55 14.41
N LEU A 8 9.58 15.10 13.92
CA LEU A 8 8.45 14.28 13.52
C LEU A 8 8.80 13.36 12.35
N PHE A 9 9.54 13.86 11.35
CA PHE A 9 10.00 13.04 10.23
C PHE A 9 11.04 12.00 10.65
N ILE A 10 11.95 12.36 11.55
CA ILE A 10 12.94 11.42 12.10
C ILE A 10 12.24 10.28 12.83
N LEU A 11 11.30 10.59 13.73
CA LEU A 11 10.54 9.58 14.46
C LEU A 11 9.71 8.70 13.50
N PHE A 12 9.11 9.30 12.47
CA PHE A 12 8.35 8.56 11.48
C PHE A 12 9.24 7.61 10.67
N ALA A 13 10.43 8.06 10.25
CA ALA A 13 11.40 7.22 9.58
C ALA A 13 11.87 6.06 10.47
N ILE A 14 12.21 6.32 11.74
CA ILE A 14 12.59 5.29 12.71
C ILE A 14 11.43 4.29 12.88
N TRP A 15 10.20 4.77 12.98
CA TRP A 15 9.03 3.89 13.14
C TRP A 15 8.79 2.98 11.93
N ILE A 16 8.95 3.48 10.71
CA ILE A 16 8.75 2.69 9.48
C ILE A 16 9.87 1.64 9.33
N TYR A 17 11.11 2.09 9.44
CA TYR A 17 12.28 1.28 9.06
C TYR A 17 12.90 0.49 10.22
N ARG A 18 12.33 0.59 11.43
CA ARG A 18 12.85 -0.10 12.62
C ARG A 18 13.07 -1.60 12.45
N ILE A 19 12.23 -2.26 11.64
CA ILE A 19 12.30 -3.71 11.43
C ILE A 19 13.56 -4.07 10.63
N ASP A 20 13.94 -3.19 9.70
CA ASP A 20 15.06 -3.41 8.81
C ASP A 20 16.42 -3.19 9.52
N PHE A 21 16.42 -2.39 10.60
CA PHE A 21 17.62 -2.09 11.39
C PHE A 21 17.80 -2.99 12.62
N MET A 22 16.82 -3.82 12.96
CA MET A 22 16.86 -4.62 14.18
C MET A 22 16.87 -6.10 13.86
N PRO A 23 17.75 -6.89 14.53
CA PRO A 23 17.77 -8.34 14.37
C PRO A 23 16.40 -8.96 14.65
N ALA A 24 16.08 -10.04 13.95
CA ALA A 24 14.82 -10.77 14.13
C ALA A 24 14.61 -11.21 15.60
N ASP A 25 15.70 -11.45 16.32
CA ASP A 25 15.73 -11.90 17.70
C ASP A 25 15.66 -10.77 18.75
N GLY A 26 15.75 -9.52 18.33
CA GLY A 26 15.70 -8.34 19.21
C GLY A 26 14.30 -8.01 19.78
N GLY A 27 13.45 -9.02 19.97
CA GLY A 27 12.02 -8.97 20.26
C GLY A 27 11.50 -7.88 21.20
N GLY A 28 12.14 -7.65 22.33
CA GLY A 28 11.70 -6.64 23.32
C GLY A 28 12.08 -5.22 22.93
N PHE A 29 13.32 -5.00 22.50
CA PHE A 29 13.84 -3.66 22.16
C PHE A 29 13.18 -3.08 20.91
N ALA A 30 13.03 -3.88 19.84
CA ALA A 30 12.34 -3.45 18.62
C ALA A 30 10.88 -3.05 18.89
N LYS A 31 10.19 -3.80 19.75
CA LYS A 31 8.83 -3.47 20.21
C LYS A 31 8.80 -2.17 21.02
N ALA A 32 9.75 -1.98 21.93
CA ALA A 32 9.86 -0.75 22.72
C ALA A 32 10.09 0.48 21.83
N VAL A 33 11.02 0.39 20.88
CA VAL A 33 11.28 1.47 19.88
C VAL A 33 10.02 1.77 19.08
N GLN A 34 9.28 0.74 18.67
CA GLN A 34 8.02 0.91 17.94
C GLN A 34 6.98 1.68 18.76
N VAL A 35 6.81 1.32 20.03
CA VAL A 35 5.86 1.99 20.93
C VAL A 35 6.27 3.44 21.16
N VAL A 36 7.51 3.68 21.55
CA VAL A 36 8.03 5.02 21.86
C VAL A 36 7.93 5.95 20.65
N THR A 37 8.34 5.49 19.46
CA THR A 37 8.27 6.29 18.24
C THR A 37 6.83 6.58 17.82
N LEU A 38 5.91 5.62 17.98
CA LEU A 38 4.50 5.79 17.65
C LEU A 38 3.84 6.85 18.55
N PHE A 39 4.03 6.76 19.87
CA PHE A 39 3.52 7.76 20.81
C PHE A 39 4.20 9.12 20.61
N GLY A 40 5.49 9.14 20.31
CA GLY A 40 6.22 10.38 19.96
C GLY A 40 5.62 11.06 18.73
N ILE A 41 5.31 10.30 17.67
CA ILE A 41 4.64 10.81 16.47
C ILE A 41 3.27 11.39 16.84
N TYR A 42 2.45 10.62 17.57
CA TYR A 42 1.12 11.06 17.98
C TYR A 42 1.20 12.36 18.80
N PHE A 43 2.07 12.40 19.80
CA PHE A 43 2.26 13.57 20.66
C PHE A 43 2.69 14.82 19.86
N LEU A 44 3.64 14.68 18.94
CA LEU A 44 4.09 15.79 18.11
C LEU A 44 3.01 16.26 17.13
N VAL A 45 2.28 15.33 16.52
CA VAL A 45 1.16 15.69 15.64
C VAL A 45 0.07 16.40 16.44
N TYR A 46 -0.26 15.94 17.63
CA TYR A 46 -1.21 16.60 18.53
C TYR A 46 -0.74 17.99 18.96
N LYS A 47 0.54 18.12 19.33
CA LYS A 47 1.15 19.41 19.69
C LYS A 47 1.08 20.44 18.56
N TYR A 48 1.30 20.00 17.32
CA TYR A 48 1.28 20.89 16.17
C TYR A 48 -0.11 21.20 15.65
N GLN A 49 -1.05 20.33 15.90
CA GLN A 49 -2.44 20.48 15.48
C GLN A 49 -3.39 19.96 16.56
N ARG A 50 -3.70 20.85 17.51
CA ARG A 50 -4.71 20.56 18.55
C ARG A 50 -6.02 20.10 17.88
N ASN A 51 -6.63 19.06 18.40
CA ASN A 51 -7.87 18.49 17.87
C ASN A 51 -7.75 17.86 16.45
N ILE A 52 -6.62 17.15 16.19
CA ILE A 52 -6.38 16.51 14.88
C ILE A 52 -7.46 15.48 14.53
N LEU A 53 -8.02 14.75 15.51
CA LEU A 53 -9.12 13.80 15.29
C LEU A 53 -10.37 14.50 14.78
N GLY A 54 -10.80 15.58 15.46
CA GLY A 54 -11.93 16.38 15.02
C GLY A 54 -11.70 17.05 13.66
N TYR A 55 -10.50 17.55 13.41
CA TYR A 55 -10.13 18.09 12.11
C TYR A 55 -10.18 17.04 11.02
N SER A 56 -9.58 15.86 11.26
CA SER A 56 -9.54 14.77 10.30
C SER A 56 -10.94 14.22 10.01
N TYR A 57 -11.79 14.08 11.04
CA TYR A 57 -13.14 13.55 10.87
C TYR A 57 -14.10 14.56 10.24
N ASN A 58 -14.11 15.81 10.71
CA ASN A 58 -15.09 16.81 10.26
C ASN A 58 -14.72 17.46 8.94
N ARG A 59 -13.45 17.53 8.58
CA ARG A 59 -12.97 18.28 7.40
C ARG A 59 -12.41 17.41 6.28
N THR A 60 -12.33 16.08 6.44
CA THR A 60 -11.92 15.17 5.39
C THR A 60 -13.09 14.62 4.59
N ASN A 61 -12.81 13.95 3.49
CA ASN A 61 -13.82 13.28 2.68
C ASN A 61 -14.21 11.90 3.25
N VAL A 62 -15.24 11.30 2.66
CA VAL A 62 -15.75 9.99 3.03
C VAL A 62 -14.67 8.89 3.00
N VAL A 63 -13.68 8.97 2.11
CA VAL A 63 -12.61 7.98 2.00
C VAL A 63 -11.74 7.98 3.26
N VAL A 64 -11.27 9.15 3.71
CA VAL A 64 -10.46 9.25 4.94
C VAL A 64 -11.27 8.83 6.15
N LYS A 65 -12.55 9.23 6.22
CA LYS A 65 -13.45 8.85 7.31
C LYS A 65 -13.64 7.33 7.38
N SER A 66 -13.88 6.68 6.25
CA SER A 66 -14.07 5.22 6.20
C SER A 66 -12.81 4.45 6.60
N TRP A 67 -11.63 4.97 6.29
CA TRP A 67 -10.36 4.42 6.79
C TRP A 67 -10.25 4.50 8.31
N ILE A 68 -10.54 5.67 8.89
CA ILE A 68 -10.53 5.84 10.34
C ILE A 68 -11.53 4.89 10.99
N VAL A 69 -12.74 4.77 10.44
CA VAL A 69 -13.80 3.87 10.95
C VAL A 69 -13.34 2.40 10.89
N LEU A 70 -12.71 1.95 9.79
CA LEU A 70 -12.17 0.60 9.66
C LEU A 70 -11.14 0.29 10.77
N TYR A 71 -10.22 1.23 11.02
CA TYR A 71 -9.19 1.00 12.04
C TYR A 71 -9.72 1.17 13.47
N VAL A 72 -10.72 2.02 13.70
CA VAL A 72 -11.45 2.08 14.98
C VAL A 72 -12.17 0.75 15.23
N TRP A 73 -12.81 0.16 14.21
CA TRP A 73 -13.37 -1.19 14.28
C TRP A 73 -12.28 -2.22 14.59
N GLY A 74 -11.10 -2.07 14.02
CA GLY A 74 -9.92 -2.87 14.36
C GLY A 74 -9.52 -2.76 15.83
N VAL A 75 -9.57 -1.56 16.42
CA VAL A 75 -9.33 -1.36 17.86
C VAL A 75 -10.41 -2.05 18.70
N ILE A 76 -11.69 -1.87 18.35
CA ILE A 76 -12.81 -2.51 19.05
C ILE A 76 -12.69 -4.03 18.98
N SER A 77 -12.21 -4.57 17.86
CA SER A 77 -12.02 -6.01 17.67
C SER A 77 -11.03 -6.64 18.66
N SER A 78 -10.20 -5.84 19.32
CA SER A 78 -9.28 -6.32 20.36
C SER A 78 -10.02 -6.93 21.57
N LEU A 79 -11.30 -6.58 21.79
CA LEU A 79 -12.11 -7.10 22.88
C LEU A 79 -12.41 -8.61 22.76
N TRP A 80 -12.40 -9.15 21.53
CA TRP A 80 -12.63 -10.57 21.26
C TRP A 80 -11.50 -11.23 20.47
N ALA A 81 -10.40 -10.52 20.27
CA ALA A 81 -9.28 -11.00 19.48
C ALA A 81 -8.57 -12.17 20.14
N PHE A 82 -8.00 -13.07 19.32
CA PHE A 82 -7.12 -14.14 19.80
C PHE A 82 -5.89 -13.61 20.57
N LEU A 83 -5.35 -12.47 20.12
CA LEU A 83 -4.26 -11.73 20.79
C LEU A 83 -4.70 -10.27 20.99
N PRO A 84 -5.38 -9.92 22.12
CA PRO A 84 -6.00 -8.62 22.32
C PRO A 84 -5.03 -7.44 22.20
N THR A 85 -3.91 -7.49 22.90
CA THR A 85 -2.90 -6.41 22.89
C THR A 85 -2.26 -6.23 21.50
N PHE A 86 -2.07 -7.31 20.77
CA PHE A 86 -1.54 -7.29 19.41
C PHE A 86 -2.52 -6.62 18.43
N ALA A 87 -3.80 -7.03 18.46
CA ALA A 87 -4.84 -6.44 17.61
C ALA A 87 -5.02 -4.95 17.89
N PHE A 88 -5.11 -4.57 19.16
CA PHE A 88 -5.20 -3.19 19.60
C PHE A 88 -4.05 -2.34 19.04
N PHE A 89 -2.82 -2.82 19.23
CA PHE A 89 -1.64 -2.07 18.88
C PHE A 89 -1.48 -1.91 17.36
N LEU A 90 -1.77 -2.96 16.58
CA LEU A 90 -1.74 -2.89 15.13
C LEU A 90 -2.78 -1.90 14.56
N ALA A 91 -3.99 -1.94 15.07
CA ALA A 91 -5.04 -1.03 14.62
C ALA A 91 -4.73 0.42 14.99
N LEU A 92 -4.22 0.66 16.21
CA LEU A 92 -3.79 1.99 16.67
C LEU A 92 -2.67 2.56 15.80
N GLN A 93 -1.70 1.75 15.37
CA GLN A 93 -0.65 2.19 14.45
C GLN A 93 -1.23 2.76 13.16
N ASN A 94 -2.22 2.09 12.58
CA ASN A 94 -2.82 2.52 11.32
C ASN A 94 -3.69 3.76 11.49
N ILE A 95 -4.34 3.97 12.66
CA ILE A 95 -5.01 5.24 12.98
C ILE A 95 -3.99 6.38 13.00
N ILE A 96 -2.88 6.20 13.74
CA ILE A 96 -1.85 7.24 13.85
C ILE A 96 -1.21 7.52 12.48
N LEU A 97 -1.00 6.50 11.66
CA LEU A 97 -0.55 6.66 10.29
C LEU A 97 -1.52 7.55 9.48
N CYS A 98 -2.82 7.26 9.50
CA CYS A 98 -3.81 8.06 8.80
C CYS A 98 -3.78 9.53 9.27
N LEU A 99 -3.73 9.75 10.58
CA LEU A 99 -3.66 11.11 11.15
C LEU A 99 -2.39 11.85 10.73
N PHE A 100 -1.24 11.14 10.73
CA PHE A 100 0.02 11.70 10.26
C PHE A 100 -0.07 12.11 8.78
N LEU A 101 -0.59 11.25 7.91
CA LEU A 101 -0.70 11.54 6.48
C LEU A 101 -1.66 12.71 6.21
N VAL A 102 -2.79 12.78 6.90
CA VAL A 102 -3.72 13.92 6.82
C VAL A 102 -3.01 15.21 7.23
N TRP A 103 -2.27 15.20 8.32
CA TRP A 103 -1.50 16.35 8.75
C TRP A 103 -0.39 16.69 7.76
N PHE A 104 0.38 15.71 7.30
CA PHE A 104 1.50 15.90 6.37
C PHE A 104 1.07 16.56 5.06
N TYR A 105 0.05 15.99 4.39
CA TYR A 105 -0.44 16.54 3.13
C TYR A 105 -1.20 17.85 3.32
N GLY A 106 -1.79 18.08 4.48
CA GLY A 106 -2.44 19.34 4.84
C GLY A 106 -1.52 20.55 4.95
N MET A 107 -0.19 20.35 5.01
CA MET A 107 0.79 21.45 5.02
C MET A 107 0.97 22.12 3.65
N PHE A 108 0.59 21.43 2.56
CA PHE A 108 0.76 21.92 1.20
C PHE A 108 -0.48 22.65 0.71
N ARG A 109 -0.31 23.87 0.19
CA ARG A 109 -1.41 24.72 -0.27
C ARG A 109 -1.59 24.75 -1.79
N THR A 110 -0.60 24.26 -2.54
CA THR A 110 -0.63 24.24 -4.00
C THR A 110 -0.56 22.81 -4.52
N PHE A 111 -1.18 22.56 -5.68
CA PHE A 111 -1.17 21.24 -6.32
C PHE A 111 0.28 20.78 -6.60
N LYS A 112 1.12 21.65 -7.17
CA LYS A 112 2.52 21.33 -7.48
C LYS A 112 3.31 20.92 -6.23
N GLY A 113 3.13 21.66 -5.12
CA GLY A 113 3.80 21.36 -3.85
C GLY A 113 3.34 20.03 -3.28
N LEU A 114 2.05 19.76 -3.31
CA LEU A 114 1.42 18.54 -2.82
C LEU A 114 1.85 17.31 -3.63
N GLU A 115 1.77 17.38 -4.96
CA GLU A 115 2.19 16.30 -5.87
C GLU A 115 3.68 15.99 -5.72
N LYS A 116 4.52 17.05 -5.70
CA LYS A 116 5.97 16.89 -5.48
C LYS A 116 6.26 16.23 -4.14
N ALA A 117 5.56 16.63 -3.06
CA ALA A 117 5.74 16.02 -1.75
C ALA A 117 5.34 14.54 -1.75
N PHE A 118 4.22 14.20 -2.37
CA PHE A 118 3.79 12.80 -2.53
C PHE A 118 4.83 11.98 -3.30
N LEU A 119 5.23 12.42 -4.48
CA LEU A 119 6.19 11.68 -5.31
C LEU A 119 7.54 11.49 -4.60
N LEU A 120 8.10 12.54 -4.01
CA LEU A 120 9.36 12.43 -3.29
C LEU A 120 9.24 11.52 -2.06
N PHE A 121 8.11 11.56 -1.36
CA PHE A 121 7.87 10.69 -0.22
C PHE A 121 7.80 9.22 -0.64
N VAL A 122 7.02 8.89 -1.67
CA VAL A 122 6.88 7.51 -2.17
C VAL A 122 8.20 6.99 -2.74
N VAL A 123 8.90 7.82 -3.54
CA VAL A 123 10.20 7.45 -4.10
C VAL A 123 11.21 7.18 -2.98
N SER A 124 11.25 8.02 -1.93
CA SER A 124 12.14 7.79 -0.80
C SER A 124 11.87 6.48 -0.08
N LEU A 125 10.59 6.09 0.06
CA LEU A 125 10.20 4.82 0.70
C LEU A 125 10.73 3.62 -0.09
N PHE A 126 10.37 3.49 -1.35
CA PHE A 126 10.75 2.30 -2.11
C PHE A 126 12.25 2.26 -2.45
N LEU A 127 12.90 3.41 -2.65
CA LEU A 127 14.35 3.45 -2.85
C LEU A 127 15.10 3.05 -1.58
N PHE A 128 14.69 3.55 -0.42
CA PHE A 128 15.30 3.15 0.83
C PHE A 128 15.20 1.63 1.01
N GLU A 129 14.01 1.05 0.89
CA GLU A 129 13.82 -0.39 0.99
C GLU A 129 14.65 -1.15 -0.03
N ALA A 130 14.62 -0.74 -1.32
CA ALA A 130 15.35 -1.41 -2.38
C ALA A 130 16.88 -1.36 -2.16
N VAL A 131 17.42 -0.21 -1.73
CA VAL A 131 18.85 -0.03 -1.49
C VAL A 131 19.27 -0.75 -0.21
N PHE A 132 18.51 -0.59 0.88
CA PHE A 132 18.80 -1.21 2.16
C PHE A 132 18.86 -2.73 2.03
N TYR A 133 17.87 -3.36 1.42
CA TYR A 133 17.85 -4.81 1.24
C TYR A 133 19.01 -5.30 0.40
N ARG A 134 19.36 -4.58 -0.68
CA ARG A 134 20.47 -4.98 -1.57
C ARG A 134 21.84 -4.85 -0.92
N LEU A 135 22.03 -3.82 -0.10
CA LEU A 135 23.34 -3.57 0.50
C LEU A 135 23.57 -4.35 1.79
N LEU A 136 22.54 -4.53 2.61
CA LEU A 136 22.69 -4.99 3.99
C LEU A 136 22.06 -6.36 4.27
N VAL A 137 20.95 -6.70 3.61
CA VAL A 137 20.22 -7.94 3.90
C VAL A 137 20.57 -9.04 2.91
N ARG A 138 20.57 -8.73 1.63
CA ARG A 138 20.95 -9.65 0.54
C ARG A 138 21.69 -8.84 -0.52
N PRO A 139 23.02 -8.90 -0.58
CA PRO A 139 23.83 -8.13 -1.53
C PRO A 139 23.74 -8.73 -2.93
N THR A 140 22.54 -8.74 -3.51
CA THR A 140 22.24 -9.18 -4.87
C THR A 140 21.51 -8.10 -5.62
N PHE A 141 21.74 -7.98 -6.93
CA PHE A 141 21.07 -6.97 -7.75
C PHE A 141 19.56 -7.26 -7.90
N ILE A 142 19.20 -8.55 -7.97
CA ILE A 142 17.82 -9.02 -8.10
C ILE A 142 17.35 -9.51 -6.74
N ILE A 143 16.37 -8.84 -6.16
CA ILE A 143 15.80 -9.19 -4.85
C ILE A 143 14.32 -9.37 -4.96
N HIS A 144 13.83 -10.53 -4.56
CA HIS A 144 12.41 -10.75 -4.36
C HIS A 144 11.94 -10.03 -3.10
N TYR A 145 11.60 -8.73 -3.24
CA TYR A 145 11.07 -7.94 -2.15
C TYR A 145 9.77 -7.23 -2.55
N LEU A 146 8.67 -7.84 -2.17
CA LEU A 146 7.32 -7.44 -2.56
C LEU A 146 6.94 -6.01 -2.16
N PRO A 147 7.24 -5.49 -0.95
CA PRO A 147 6.85 -4.14 -0.57
C PRO A 147 7.43 -3.05 -1.46
N SER A 148 8.72 -3.08 -1.76
CA SER A 148 9.35 -2.08 -2.62
C SER A 148 8.85 -2.13 -4.07
N GLY A 149 8.64 -3.34 -4.61
CA GLY A 149 8.07 -3.52 -5.95
C GLY A 149 6.63 -3.00 -6.05
N SER A 150 5.80 -3.31 -5.06
CA SER A 150 4.39 -2.88 -5.04
C SER A 150 4.25 -1.35 -4.89
N THR A 151 5.06 -0.73 -4.04
CA THR A 151 5.08 0.73 -3.88
C THR A 151 5.61 1.44 -5.11
N ALA A 152 6.65 0.91 -5.74
CA ALA A 152 7.15 1.39 -7.02
C ALA A 152 6.10 1.24 -8.12
N GLY A 153 5.38 0.12 -8.19
CA GLY A 153 4.30 -0.10 -9.14
C GLY A 153 3.17 0.94 -9.03
N MET A 154 2.73 1.26 -7.82
CA MET A 154 1.74 2.32 -7.58
C MET A 154 2.26 3.71 -8.01
N CYS A 155 3.54 4.02 -7.71
CA CYS A 155 4.17 5.27 -8.14
C CYS A 155 4.27 5.35 -9.66
N MET A 156 4.68 4.26 -10.32
CA MET A 156 4.78 4.17 -11.77
C MET A 156 3.42 4.39 -12.45
N ALA A 157 2.37 3.72 -11.96
CA ALA A 157 1.02 3.87 -12.48
C ALA A 157 0.51 5.31 -12.31
N TYR A 158 0.78 5.96 -11.16
CA TYR A 158 0.46 7.37 -10.94
C TYR A 158 1.16 8.27 -11.97
N CYS A 159 2.47 8.14 -12.09
CA CYS A 159 3.26 8.98 -13.00
C CYS A 159 2.86 8.80 -14.46
N PHE A 160 2.63 7.56 -14.88
CA PHE A 160 2.18 7.25 -16.23
C PHE A 160 0.81 7.87 -16.53
N GLY A 161 -0.16 7.71 -15.61
CA GLY A 161 -1.48 8.30 -15.76
C GLY A 161 -1.44 9.82 -15.92
N GLU A 162 -0.61 10.50 -15.12
CA GLU A 162 -0.45 11.95 -15.21
C GLU A 162 0.32 12.40 -16.46
N ILE A 163 1.30 11.64 -16.93
CA ILE A 163 1.99 11.92 -18.21
C ILE A 163 1.02 11.78 -19.38
N LEU A 164 0.14 10.79 -19.34
CA LEU A 164 -0.81 10.51 -20.40
C LEU A 164 -1.95 11.53 -20.48
N ALA A 165 -2.53 11.87 -19.30
CA ALA A 165 -3.70 12.75 -19.22
C ALA A 165 -3.38 14.23 -19.35
N ALA A 166 -2.16 14.65 -19.02
CA ALA A 166 -1.84 16.05 -18.94
C ALA A 166 -1.43 16.65 -20.30
N LYS A 167 -2.06 17.75 -20.71
CA LYS A 167 -1.45 18.76 -21.59
C LYS A 167 -0.33 19.44 -20.79
N LEU A 168 0.83 18.76 -20.68
CA LEU A 168 1.93 19.18 -19.81
C LEU A 168 2.69 20.37 -20.43
N ASN A 169 2.20 21.58 -20.21
CA ASN A 169 2.94 22.81 -20.53
C ASN A 169 4.06 23.10 -19.49
N ASP A 170 4.06 22.40 -18.36
CA ASP A 170 5.07 22.56 -17.31
C ASP A 170 6.20 21.54 -17.47
N ASN A 171 7.30 21.98 -18.08
CA ASN A 171 8.48 21.14 -18.32
C ASN A 171 9.12 20.61 -17.03
N LYS A 172 9.05 21.35 -15.91
CA LYS A 172 9.61 20.89 -14.63
C LYS A 172 8.78 19.74 -14.04
N ARG A 173 7.45 19.85 -14.09
CA ARG A 173 6.54 18.77 -13.69
C ARG A 173 6.74 17.53 -14.54
N LYS A 174 6.84 17.69 -15.87
CA LYS A 174 7.06 16.60 -16.82
C LYS A 174 8.37 15.86 -16.54
N LYS A 175 9.46 16.58 -16.26
CA LYS A 175 10.75 15.97 -15.88
C LYS A 175 10.63 15.20 -14.58
N LEU A 176 9.97 15.75 -13.57
CA LEU A 176 9.76 15.06 -12.27
C LEU A 176 8.98 13.76 -12.46
N LEU A 177 7.83 13.79 -13.15
CA LEU A 177 6.99 12.61 -13.39
C LEU A 177 7.75 11.54 -14.18
N LYS A 178 8.49 11.92 -15.24
CA LYS A 178 9.31 10.98 -16.00
C LYS A 178 10.44 10.39 -15.16
N GLY A 179 11.12 11.19 -14.35
CA GLY A 179 12.17 10.72 -13.44
C GLY A 179 11.63 9.70 -12.42
N CYS A 180 10.52 10.03 -11.76
CA CYS A 180 9.86 9.11 -10.83
C CYS A 180 9.36 7.83 -11.53
N PHE A 181 8.82 7.95 -12.75
CA PHE A 181 8.39 6.79 -13.55
C PHE A 181 9.54 5.82 -13.81
N TRP A 182 10.66 6.31 -14.34
CA TRP A 182 11.80 5.45 -14.68
C TRP A 182 12.48 4.84 -13.46
N LEU A 183 12.60 5.59 -12.35
CA LEU A 183 13.09 5.04 -11.09
C LEU A 183 12.17 3.93 -10.56
N SER A 184 10.87 4.16 -10.60
CA SER A 184 9.87 3.16 -10.19
C SER A 184 9.93 1.91 -11.07
N PHE A 185 10.07 2.09 -12.39
CA PHE A 185 10.21 1.00 -13.36
C PHE A 185 11.43 0.13 -13.06
N LEU A 186 12.60 0.74 -12.81
CA LEU A 186 13.83 0.02 -12.46
C LEU A 186 13.67 -0.79 -11.17
N VAL A 187 13.09 -0.20 -10.12
CA VAL A 187 12.85 -0.92 -8.86
C VAL A 187 11.85 -2.04 -9.04
N LEU A 188 10.78 -1.82 -9.83
CA LEU A 188 9.77 -2.84 -10.10
C LEU A 188 10.37 -4.03 -10.86
N LEU A 189 11.14 -3.81 -11.92
CA LEU A 189 11.80 -4.87 -12.67
C LEU A 189 12.75 -5.69 -11.81
N THR A 190 13.54 -5.02 -10.98
CA THR A 190 14.53 -5.69 -10.12
C THR A 190 13.92 -6.33 -8.86
N SER A 191 12.64 -6.12 -8.58
CA SER A 191 11.95 -6.72 -7.43
C SER A 191 11.53 -8.18 -7.65
N THR A 192 11.51 -8.66 -8.91
CA THR A 192 11.08 -10.01 -9.33
C THR A 192 9.72 -10.47 -8.76
N SER A 193 8.87 -9.52 -8.38
CA SER A 193 7.55 -9.79 -7.82
C SER A 193 6.49 -9.84 -8.90
N THR A 194 5.98 -11.04 -9.22
CA THR A 194 4.89 -11.23 -10.20
C THR A 194 3.65 -10.41 -9.82
N GLY A 195 3.25 -10.46 -8.55
CA GLY A 195 2.08 -9.71 -8.06
C GLY A 195 2.23 -8.20 -8.25
N ALA A 196 3.42 -7.64 -7.95
CA ALA A 196 3.68 -6.22 -8.14
C ALA A 196 3.69 -5.83 -9.63
N ASN A 197 4.31 -6.65 -10.49
CA ASN A 197 4.36 -6.42 -11.94
C ASN A 197 2.96 -6.44 -12.57
N LEU A 198 2.15 -7.47 -12.28
CA LEU A 198 0.78 -7.57 -12.78
C LEU A 198 -0.11 -6.42 -12.28
N SER A 199 0.06 -6.03 -11.01
CA SER A 199 -0.68 -4.92 -10.43
C SER A 199 -0.31 -3.58 -11.07
N ALA A 200 0.98 -3.36 -11.38
CA ALA A 200 1.44 -2.18 -12.08
C ALA A 200 0.91 -2.13 -13.51
N LEU A 201 0.93 -3.27 -14.22
CA LEU A 201 0.37 -3.39 -15.56
C LEU A 201 -1.13 -3.07 -15.57
N PHE A 202 -1.88 -3.59 -14.59
CA PHE A 202 -3.29 -3.27 -14.41
C PHE A 202 -3.52 -1.77 -14.18
N GLY A 203 -2.73 -1.14 -13.30
CA GLY A 203 -2.79 0.30 -13.05
C GLY A 203 -2.50 1.13 -14.30
N ILE A 204 -1.49 0.75 -15.10
CA ILE A 204 -1.17 1.41 -16.39
C ILE A 204 -2.31 1.22 -17.39
N SER A 205 -2.91 0.04 -17.46
CA SER A 205 -4.07 -0.22 -18.34
C SER A 205 -5.26 0.68 -17.98
N MET A 206 -5.53 0.85 -16.68
CA MET A 206 -6.54 1.80 -16.20
C MET A 206 -6.20 3.25 -16.56
N ALA A 207 -4.91 3.63 -16.48
CA ALA A 207 -4.46 4.95 -16.95
C ALA A 207 -4.72 5.15 -18.44
N CYS A 208 -4.43 4.15 -19.30
CA CYS A 208 -4.70 4.20 -20.72
C CYS A 208 -6.21 4.33 -21.01
N MET A 209 -7.02 3.51 -20.33
CA MET A 209 -8.47 3.51 -20.52
C MET A 209 -9.10 4.86 -20.20
N PHE A 210 -8.72 5.49 -19.09
CA PHE A 210 -9.32 6.74 -18.62
C PHE A 210 -8.51 8.00 -18.91
N GLY A 211 -7.27 7.86 -19.38
CA GLY A 211 -6.43 8.96 -19.87
C GLY A 211 -6.58 9.28 -21.36
N GLY A 212 -7.60 8.71 -22.04
CA GLY A 212 -7.93 9.00 -23.44
C GLY A 212 -7.16 8.16 -24.48
N LYS A 213 -6.60 7.03 -24.08
CA LYS A 213 -5.87 6.10 -24.97
C LYS A 213 -6.32 4.64 -24.79
N PRO A 214 -7.65 4.33 -24.87
CA PRO A 214 -8.18 3.00 -24.55
C PRO A 214 -7.61 1.87 -25.42
N VAL A 215 -7.22 2.17 -26.66
CA VAL A 215 -6.61 1.18 -27.58
C VAL A 215 -5.36 0.56 -26.97
N TYR A 216 -4.52 1.33 -26.27
CA TYR A 216 -3.33 0.77 -25.62
C TYR A 216 -3.69 -0.15 -24.46
N ALA A 217 -4.77 0.10 -23.73
CA ALA A 217 -5.25 -0.81 -22.70
C ALA A 217 -5.66 -2.16 -23.32
N VAL A 218 -6.42 -2.12 -24.41
CA VAL A 218 -6.84 -3.33 -25.13
C VAL A 218 -5.61 -4.10 -25.63
N LEU A 219 -4.65 -3.42 -26.27
CA LEU A 219 -3.42 -4.06 -26.73
C LEU A 219 -2.63 -4.71 -25.59
N MET A 220 -2.51 -4.05 -24.44
CA MET A 220 -1.81 -4.62 -23.28
C MET A 220 -2.52 -5.89 -22.77
N PHE A 221 -3.84 -5.89 -22.65
CA PHE A 221 -4.60 -7.07 -22.25
C PHE A 221 -4.52 -8.19 -23.31
N SER A 222 -4.53 -7.83 -24.59
CA SER A 222 -4.36 -8.80 -25.69
C SER A 222 -2.98 -9.45 -25.67
N VAL A 223 -1.91 -8.68 -25.40
CA VAL A 223 -0.57 -9.24 -25.27
C VAL A 223 -0.48 -10.19 -24.07
N VAL A 224 -1.02 -9.80 -22.91
CA VAL A 224 -1.04 -10.68 -21.72
C VAL A 224 -1.86 -11.94 -22.00
N GLY A 225 -3.01 -11.82 -22.67
CA GLY A 225 -3.82 -12.95 -23.08
C GLY A 225 -3.11 -13.87 -24.09
N ALA A 226 -2.41 -13.28 -25.07
CA ALA A 226 -1.62 -14.04 -26.02
C ALA A 226 -0.46 -14.80 -25.34
N LEU A 227 0.26 -14.15 -24.45
CA LEU A 227 1.33 -14.79 -23.66
C LEU A 227 0.79 -15.95 -22.80
N TYR A 228 -0.43 -15.84 -22.28
CA TYR A 228 -1.07 -16.92 -21.54
C TYR A 228 -1.47 -18.10 -22.44
N LEU A 229 -1.89 -17.82 -23.69
CA LEU A 229 -2.26 -18.85 -24.67
C LEU A 229 -1.03 -19.56 -25.25
N PHE A 230 0.11 -18.87 -25.36
CA PHE A 230 1.37 -19.43 -25.86
C PHE A 230 2.30 -19.75 -24.70
N LYS A 231 2.06 -20.92 -24.05
CA LYS A 231 2.81 -21.33 -22.84
C LYS A 231 4.32 -21.30 -23.02
N ASP A 232 4.84 -21.79 -24.13
CA ASP A 232 6.29 -21.85 -24.39
C ASP A 232 6.94 -20.45 -24.36
N ILE A 233 6.23 -19.45 -24.88
CA ILE A 233 6.69 -18.06 -24.84
C ILE A 233 6.59 -17.51 -23.41
N LEU A 234 5.53 -17.85 -22.68
CA LEU A 234 5.38 -17.47 -21.28
C LEU A 234 6.50 -18.06 -20.42
N ASP A 235 6.83 -19.34 -20.60
CA ASP A 235 7.90 -20.02 -19.86
C ASP A 235 9.26 -19.42 -20.17
N TYR A 236 9.52 -19.06 -21.42
CA TYR A 236 10.74 -18.36 -21.80
C TYR A 236 10.85 -16.99 -21.09
N PHE A 237 9.80 -16.19 -21.09
CA PHE A 237 9.75 -14.92 -20.36
C PHE A 237 9.85 -15.11 -18.85
N MET A 238 9.20 -16.14 -18.31
CA MET A 238 9.26 -16.46 -16.89
C MET A 238 10.67 -16.81 -16.44
N ASN A 239 11.39 -17.61 -17.22
CA ASN A 239 12.78 -17.97 -16.93
C ASN A 239 13.72 -16.77 -16.93
N ILE A 240 13.50 -15.78 -17.80
CA ILE A 240 14.30 -14.55 -17.86
C ILE A 240 13.96 -13.61 -16.70
N PHE A 241 12.66 -13.33 -16.47
CA PHE A 241 12.21 -12.28 -15.54
C PHE A 241 11.95 -12.79 -14.12
N MET A 242 11.81 -14.12 -13.94
CA MET A 242 11.47 -14.75 -12.67
C MET A 242 12.26 -16.06 -12.48
N PRO A 243 13.60 -16.01 -12.50
CA PRO A 243 14.44 -17.21 -12.41
C PRO A 243 14.09 -18.02 -11.16
N GLY A 244 13.93 -19.35 -11.34
CA GLY A 244 13.61 -20.29 -10.27
C GLY A 244 12.12 -20.39 -9.91
N LYS A 245 11.21 -19.89 -10.76
CA LYS A 245 9.77 -20.14 -10.65
C LYS A 245 9.29 -20.96 -11.85
N ASP A 246 9.11 -22.25 -11.64
CA ASP A 246 8.47 -23.15 -12.57
C ASP A 246 6.93 -23.09 -12.45
N GLU A 247 6.23 -23.70 -13.43
CA GLU A 247 4.77 -23.69 -13.50
C GLU A 247 4.14 -24.32 -12.26
N THR A 248 4.76 -25.34 -11.69
CA THR A 248 4.29 -26.02 -10.46
C THR A 248 4.40 -25.11 -9.24
N THR A 249 5.44 -24.30 -9.14
CA THR A 249 5.61 -23.29 -8.07
C THR A 249 4.60 -22.17 -8.19
N ILE A 250 4.21 -21.80 -9.41
CA ILE A 250 3.18 -20.78 -9.66
C ILE A 250 1.80 -21.33 -9.34
N GLN A 251 1.48 -22.53 -9.77
CA GLN A 251 0.18 -23.18 -9.49
C GLN A 251 0.01 -23.51 -8.01
N ALA A 252 1.06 -23.94 -7.32
CA ALA A 252 1.03 -24.17 -5.88
C ALA A 252 0.97 -22.87 -5.05
N VAL A 253 1.04 -21.70 -5.72
CA VAL A 253 1.05 -20.39 -5.06
C VAL A 253 1.97 -20.37 -3.81
N THR A 254 3.12 -21.09 -3.92
CA THR A 254 4.15 -21.13 -2.87
C THR A 254 3.64 -21.53 -1.47
N GLY A 255 2.77 -22.53 -1.37
CA GLY A 255 2.18 -22.99 -0.10
C GLY A 255 1.09 -22.08 0.49
N ARG A 256 0.74 -21.00 -0.21
CA ARG A 256 -0.31 -20.06 0.28
C ARG A 256 -1.70 -20.68 0.30
N THR A 257 -1.97 -21.64 -0.56
CA THR A 257 -3.28 -22.34 -0.64
C THR A 257 -3.63 -22.98 0.70
N ILE A 258 -2.70 -23.66 1.35
CA ILE A 258 -2.90 -24.29 2.67
C ILE A 258 -3.28 -23.22 3.72
N VAL A 259 -2.57 -22.10 3.72
CA VAL A 259 -2.85 -20.97 4.62
C VAL A 259 -4.21 -20.35 4.31
N TRP A 260 -4.54 -20.17 3.02
CA TRP A 260 -5.84 -19.61 2.62
C TRP A 260 -7.01 -20.52 2.99
N ASP A 261 -6.86 -21.81 2.82
CA ASP A 261 -7.93 -22.77 3.16
C ASP A 261 -8.13 -22.81 4.68
N GLU A 262 -7.06 -22.75 5.47
CA GLU A 262 -7.19 -22.63 6.92
C GLU A 262 -7.84 -21.32 7.34
N ILE A 263 -7.44 -20.17 6.75
CA ILE A 263 -8.08 -18.89 7.07
C ILE A 263 -9.55 -18.87 6.64
N LYS A 264 -9.92 -19.48 5.52
CA LYS A 264 -11.33 -19.62 5.12
C LYS A 264 -12.12 -20.44 6.15
N ARG A 265 -11.58 -21.60 6.56
CA ARG A 265 -12.16 -22.43 7.62
C ARG A 265 -12.33 -21.67 8.94
N LEU A 266 -11.34 -20.91 9.36
CA LEU A 266 -11.40 -20.03 10.53
C LEU A 266 -12.44 -18.92 10.37
N SER A 267 -12.59 -18.37 9.17
CA SER A 267 -13.58 -17.33 8.86
C SER A 267 -15.02 -17.85 8.97
N GLU A 268 -15.26 -19.13 8.70
CA GLU A 268 -16.57 -19.76 8.86
C GLU A 268 -16.94 -19.97 10.33
N GLN A 269 -15.98 -20.13 11.22
CA GLN A 269 -16.22 -20.24 12.66
C GLN A 269 -16.64 -18.90 13.28
N ARG A 270 -16.16 -17.76 12.75
CA ARG A 270 -16.49 -16.41 13.23
C ARG A 270 -16.82 -15.47 12.08
N PRO A 271 -17.93 -15.70 11.35
CA PRO A 271 -18.17 -15.05 10.07
C PRO A 271 -18.40 -13.53 10.18
N LEU A 272 -19.02 -13.03 11.23
CA LEU A 272 -19.38 -11.62 11.35
C LEU A 272 -18.25 -10.74 11.92
N LEU A 273 -17.57 -11.22 12.98
CA LEU A 273 -16.63 -10.42 13.77
C LEU A 273 -15.15 -10.80 13.53
N GLY A 274 -14.89 -12.01 13.01
CA GLY A 274 -13.54 -12.52 12.79
C GLY A 274 -12.78 -12.81 14.11
N TRP A 275 -11.46 -12.96 13.97
CA TRP A 275 -10.54 -13.37 15.06
C TRP A 275 -9.80 -12.19 15.71
N GLY A 276 -10.14 -10.96 15.35
CA GLY A 276 -9.46 -9.73 15.77
C GLY A 276 -8.46 -9.24 14.71
N TYR A 277 -8.22 -7.92 14.69
CA TYR A 277 -7.41 -7.24 13.70
C TYR A 277 -5.99 -7.83 13.59
N GLY A 278 -5.63 -8.35 12.41
CA GLY A 278 -4.33 -8.99 12.15
C GLY A 278 -4.07 -10.30 12.90
N CYS A 279 -5.10 -10.90 13.56
CA CYS A 279 -4.91 -12.09 14.38
C CYS A 279 -5.15 -13.40 13.64
N VAL A 280 -5.96 -13.43 12.58
CA VAL A 280 -6.32 -14.68 11.91
C VAL A 280 -5.10 -15.47 11.41
N GLU A 281 -4.09 -14.77 10.92
CA GLU A 281 -2.84 -15.38 10.47
C GLU A 281 -2.07 -16.05 11.60
N ARG A 282 -2.15 -15.49 12.82
CA ARG A 282 -1.56 -16.08 14.01
C ARG A 282 -2.30 -17.34 14.47
N VAL A 283 -3.63 -17.33 14.36
CA VAL A 283 -4.44 -18.53 14.63
C VAL A 283 -4.12 -19.63 13.62
N ALA A 284 -4.07 -19.28 12.31
CA ALA A 284 -3.69 -20.22 11.28
C ALA A 284 -2.27 -20.79 11.48
N SER A 285 -1.33 -19.96 11.93
CA SER A 285 0.04 -20.35 12.27
C SER A 285 0.08 -21.43 13.35
N VAL A 286 -0.70 -21.23 14.42
CA VAL A 286 -0.80 -22.20 15.52
C VAL A 286 -1.43 -23.50 15.04
N ASN A 287 -2.54 -23.42 14.29
CA ASN A 287 -3.25 -24.62 13.83
C ASN A 287 -2.45 -25.46 12.83
N LEU A 288 -1.69 -24.82 11.95
CA LEU A 288 -0.88 -25.48 10.93
C LEU A 288 0.53 -25.84 11.43
N ASN A 289 0.88 -25.43 12.65
CA ASN A 289 2.24 -25.56 13.22
C ASN A 289 3.34 -25.03 12.29
N ILE A 290 3.10 -23.88 11.67
CA ILE A 290 4.06 -23.21 10.79
C ILE A 290 4.43 -21.83 11.34
N GLN A 291 5.66 -21.40 11.08
CA GLN A 291 6.12 -20.07 11.54
C GLN A 291 5.44 -18.95 10.76
N ALA A 292 4.62 -18.17 11.47
CA ALA A 292 4.06 -16.88 11.06
C ALA A 292 3.64 -16.77 9.58
N PRO A 293 2.63 -17.54 9.11
CA PRO A 293 2.14 -17.38 7.77
C PRO A 293 1.57 -15.96 7.60
N ASP A 294 1.89 -15.34 6.47
CA ASP A 294 1.18 -14.16 5.98
C ASP A 294 0.16 -14.63 4.94
N ALA A 295 -1.09 -14.22 5.06
CA ALA A 295 -2.12 -14.54 4.07
C ALA A 295 -1.76 -14.03 2.67
N HIS A 296 -0.89 -13.01 2.59
CA HIS A 296 -0.57 -12.36 1.33
C HIS A 296 -1.79 -12.03 0.45
N ASN A 297 -2.93 -11.79 1.09
CA ASN A 297 -4.19 -11.47 0.44
C ASN A 297 -5.06 -10.61 1.38
N ASN A 298 -5.36 -9.38 0.96
CA ASN A 298 -6.17 -8.46 1.74
C ASN A 298 -7.57 -8.98 2.04
N TRP A 299 -8.20 -9.61 1.06
CA TRP A 299 -9.60 -9.99 1.14
C TRP A 299 -9.81 -11.13 2.13
N ILE A 300 -8.98 -12.16 2.01
CA ILE A 300 -8.98 -13.32 2.90
C ILE A 300 -8.54 -12.90 4.30
N GLY A 301 -7.46 -12.12 4.40
CA GLY A 301 -6.94 -11.62 5.68
C GLY A 301 -7.93 -10.70 6.41
N LEU A 302 -8.59 -9.81 5.68
CA LEU A 302 -9.58 -8.87 6.25
C LEU A 302 -10.84 -9.61 6.73
N LYS A 303 -11.37 -10.55 5.91
CA LYS A 303 -12.51 -11.38 6.28
C LYS A 303 -12.19 -12.25 7.49
N GLY A 304 -11.03 -12.90 7.53
CA GLY A 304 -10.63 -13.72 8.66
C GLY A 304 -10.39 -12.93 9.94
N SER A 305 -9.80 -11.74 9.83
CA SER A 305 -9.49 -10.88 10.97
C SER A 305 -10.70 -10.14 11.54
N LEU A 306 -11.55 -9.56 10.68
CA LEU A 306 -12.65 -8.67 11.09
C LEU A 306 -14.03 -9.13 10.62
N GLY A 307 -14.13 -10.33 10.07
CA GLY A 307 -15.37 -10.90 9.56
C GLY A 307 -15.93 -10.16 8.34
N TRP A 308 -17.19 -10.41 8.04
CA TRP A 308 -17.91 -9.72 6.97
C TRP A 308 -18.00 -8.22 7.19
N ILE A 309 -18.11 -7.76 8.46
CA ILE A 309 -18.17 -6.34 8.78
C ILE A 309 -16.89 -5.64 8.31
N GLY A 310 -15.71 -6.15 8.68
CA GLY A 310 -14.44 -5.57 8.27
C GLY A 310 -14.19 -5.66 6.75
N LEU A 311 -14.58 -6.79 6.13
CA LEU A 311 -14.47 -6.93 4.69
C LEU A 311 -15.32 -5.88 3.95
N LEU A 312 -16.58 -5.71 4.34
CA LEU A 312 -17.48 -4.72 3.72
C LEU A 312 -16.96 -3.28 3.92
N MET A 313 -16.41 -2.97 5.11
CA MET A 313 -15.77 -1.67 5.35
C MET A 313 -14.56 -1.44 4.43
N GLY A 314 -13.70 -2.44 4.25
CA GLY A 314 -12.55 -2.37 3.35
C GLY A 314 -12.95 -2.21 1.88
N VAL A 315 -13.94 -2.99 1.43
CA VAL A 315 -14.51 -2.89 0.07
C VAL A 315 -15.13 -1.49 -0.14
N TYR A 316 -15.92 -1.01 0.81
CA TYR A 316 -16.53 0.32 0.75
C TYR A 316 -15.46 1.43 0.65
N ASN A 317 -14.38 1.32 1.42
CA ASN A 317 -13.28 2.27 1.38
C ASN A 317 -12.62 2.30 -0.01
N MET A 318 -12.28 1.14 -0.56
CA MET A 318 -11.65 1.05 -1.88
C MET A 318 -12.59 1.50 -2.99
N ALA A 319 -13.88 1.12 -2.93
CA ALA A 319 -14.89 1.54 -3.89
C ALA A 319 -15.08 3.06 -3.88
N THR A 320 -15.17 3.68 -2.71
CA THR A 320 -15.31 5.13 -2.59
C THR A 320 -14.09 5.89 -3.06
N ALA A 321 -12.87 5.40 -2.77
CA ALA A 321 -11.62 6.00 -3.27
C ALA A 321 -11.58 5.95 -4.81
N THR A 322 -11.88 4.78 -5.39
CA THR A 322 -11.95 4.58 -6.85
C THR A 322 -13.04 5.45 -7.47
N TYR A 323 -14.24 5.50 -6.88
CA TYR A 323 -15.36 6.32 -7.37
C TYR A 323 -14.98 7.81 -7.42
N ILE A 324 -14.36 8.34 -6.35
CA ILE A 324 -13.94 9.76 -6.32
C ILE A 324 -12.85 10.01 -7.37
N ALA A 325 -11.87 9.12 -7.49
CA ALA A 325 -10.83 9.27 -8.50
C ALA A 325 -11.41 9.21 -9.93
N PHE A 326 -12.34 8.29 -10.17
CA PHE A 326 -13.01 8.13 -11.47
C PHE A 326 -13.89 9.34 -11.84
N THR A 327 -14.76 9.78 -10.93
CA THR A 327 -15.68 10.90 -11.21
C THR A 327 -14.95 12.22 -11.44
N LYS A 328 -13.77 12.37 -10.85
CA LYS A 328 -12.92 13.56 -10.98
C LYS A 328 -11.76 13.40 -11.96
N ARG A 329 -11.75 12.34 -12.77
CA ARG A 329 -10.62 12.02 -13.68
C ARG A 329 -10.25 13.12 -14.67
N MET A 330 -11.20 14.01 -14.99
CA MET A 330 -10.94 15.19 -15.84
C MET A 330 -10.14 16.29 -15.14
N LYS A 331 -10.02 16.22 -13.80
CA LYS A 331 -9.20 17.14 -13.03
C LYS A 331 -7.75 16.63 -12.94
N ARG A 332 -6.83 17.57 -12.84
CA ARG A 332 -5.40 17.32 -12.68
C ARG A 332 -5.12 16.42 -11.45
N GLY A 333 -4.26 15.42 -11.63
CA GLY A 333 -3.86 14.48 -10.58
C GLY A 333 -4.76 13.24 -10.45
N TYR A 334 -5.96 13.26 -11.01
CA TYR A 334 -6.94 12.21 -10.75
C TYR A 334 -6.82 10.98 -11.65
N VAL A 335 -6.28 11.10 -12.87
CA VAL A 335 -5.99 9.91 -13.69
C VAL A 335 -4.86 9.11 -13.06
N GLY A 336 -3.81 9.80 -12.60
CA GLY A 336 -2.73 9.16 -11.85
C GLY A 336 -3.22 8.51 -10.55
N LEU A 337 -4.09 9.21 -9.78
CA LEU A 337 -4.70 8.64 -8.58
C LEU A 337 -5.51 7.38 -8.90
N LEU A 338 -6.36 7.41 -9.92
CA LEU A 338 -7.17 6.26 -10.32
C LEU A 338 -6.30 5.06 -10.69
N ALA A 339 -5.26 5.29 -11.49
CA ALA A 339 -4.30 4.26 -11.90
C ALA A 339 -3.56 3.65 -10.71
N ALA A 340 -3.07 4.49 -9.79
CA ALA A 340 -2.34 4.05 -8.61
C ALA A 340 -3.24 3.32 -7.59
N ILE A 341 -4.48 3.78 -7.39
CA ILE A 341 -5.47 3.10 -6.54
C ILE A 341 -5.81 1.73 -7.13
N ALA A 342 -6.05 1.64 -8.45
CA ALA A 342 -6.31 0.39 -9.12
C ALA A 342 -5.13 -0.60 -8.99
N CYS A 343 -3.89 -0.11 -9.16
CA CYS A 343 -2.68 -0.89 -8.89
C CYS A 343 -2.65 -1.38 -7.44
N GLY A 344 -2.94 -0.52 -6.46
CA GLY A 344 -2.99 -0.89 -5.04
C GLY A 344 -4.04 -1.95 -4.75
N ILE A 345 -5.26 -1.82 -5.27
CA ILE A 345 -6.34 -2.82 -5.11
C ILE A 345 -5.91 -4.18 -5.66
N MET A 346 -5.29 -4.19 -6.84
CA MET A 346 -4.80 -5.41 -7.47
C MET A 346 -3.65 -6.05 -6.68
N ASN A 347 -2.75 -5.24 -6.10
CA ASN A 347 -1.73 -5.71 -5.16
C ASN A 347 -2.33 -6.43 -3.94
N GLY A 348 -3.55 -6.08 -3.54
CA GLY A 348 -4.26 -6.72 -2.44
C GLY A 348 -4.55 -8.20 -2.63
N TYR A 349 -4.46 -8.73 -3.84
CA TYR A 349 -4.54 -10.18 -4.11
C TYR A 349 -3.23 -10.92 -3.84
N SER A 350 -2.11 -10.20 -3.77
CA SER A 350 -0.77 -10.77 -3.57
C SER A 350 -0.09 -10.34 -2.27
N PHE A 351 -0.67 -9.38 -1.55
CA PHE A 351 -0.15 -8.86 -0.29
C PHE A 351 -1.26 -8.34 0.64
N GLY A 352 -1.19 -8.73 1.93
CA GLY A 352 -2.13 -8.29 2.98
C GLY A 352 -1.64 -7.00 3.65
N TYR A 353 -2.17 -5.84 3.26
CA TYR A 353 -1.76 -4.53 3.83
C TYR A 353 -2.90 -3.78 4.53
N LEU A 354 -4.16 -4.28 4.47
CA LEU A 354 -5.31 -3.62 5.10
C LEU A 354 -5.55 -4.04 6.54
N ALA A 355 -5.36 -5.32 6.85
CA ALA A 355 -5.60 -5.89 8.17
C ALA A 355 -4.29 -6.31 8.86
N GLY A 356 -3.18 -5.66 8.54
CA GLY A 356 -1.86 -6.00 9.06
C GLY A 356 -1.12 -4.81 9.65
N LYS A 357 0.18 -5.01 9.89
CA LYS A 357 1.09 -3.93 10.31
C LYS A 357 1.22 -2.88 9.21
N ALA A 358 1.38 -1.62 9.61
CA ALA A 358 1.71 -0.57 8.68
C ALA A 358 3.08 -0.85 8.01
N CYS A 359 3.07 -0.98 6.70
CA CYS A 359 4.24 -1.15 5.84
C CYS A 359 4.23 -0.08 4.72
N SER A 360 5.24 -0.05 3.88
CA SER A 360 5.33 0.94 2.79
C SER A 360 4.12 0.92 1.86
N ILE A 361 3.59 -0.27 1.54
CA ILE A 361 2.37 -0.42 0.72
C ILE A 361 1.17 0.24 1.40
N THR A 362 0.96 -0.03 2.70
CA THR A 362 -0.10 0.59 3.50
C THR A 362 0.02 2.11 3.48
N ILE A 363 1.25 2.62 3.68
CA ILE A 363 1.53 4.06 3.72
C ILE A 363 1.21 4.71 2.38
N VAL A 364 1.65 4.11 1.26
CA VAL A 364 1.40 4.66 -0.08
C VAL A 364 -0.07 4.58 -0.42
N PHE A 365 -0.74 3.47 -0.14
CA PHE A 365 -2.17 3.33 -0.42
C PHE A 365 -3.01 4.31 0.42
N CYS A 366 -2.74 4.45 1.72
CA CYS A 366 -3.35 5.48 2.56
C CYS A 366 -3.07 6.90 2.04
N SER A 367 -1.84 7.16 1.55
CA SER A 367 -1.50 8.44 0.93
C SER A 367 -2.38 8.75 -0.28
N LEU A 368 -2.56 7.78 -1.18
CA LEU A 368 -3.44 7.93 -2.35
C LEU A 368 -4.89 8.24 -1.93
N CYS A 369 -5.39 7.56 -0.90
CA CYS A 369 -6.71 7.83 -0.34
C CYS A 369 -6.82 9.25 0.24
N VAL A 370 -5.82 9.72 0.97
CA VAL A 370 -5.78 11.08 1.52
C VAL A 370 -5.68 12.13 0.41
N LEU A 371 -4.95 11.85 -0.67
CA LEU A 371 -4.83 12.75 -1.82
C LEU A 371 -6.16 12.95 -2.57
N THR A 372 -7.08 11.97 -2.55
CA THR A 372 -8.44 12.16 -3.11
C THR A 372 -9.17 13.36 -2.49
N PHE A 373 -8.84 13.69 -1.24
CA PHE A 373 -9.37 14.85 -0.54
C PHE A 373 -8.62 16.13 -0.89
N TYR A 374 -7.28 16.12 -0.79
CA TYR A 374 -6.50 17.35 -0.92
C TYR A 374 -6.42 17.86 -2.35
N TYR A 375 -6.37 17.02 -3.39
CA TYR A 375 -6.37 17.46 -4.79
C TYR A 375 -7.61 18.28 -5.18
N ASN A 376 -8.70 18.17 -4.42
CA ASN A 376 -9.89 18.97 -4.66
C ASN A 376 -9.87 20.33 -3.92
N ARG A 377 -8.91 20.56 -3.03
CA ARG A 377 -8.85 21.75 -2.16
C ARG A 377 -7.66 22.66 -2.42
N VAL A 378 -6.60 22.13 -3.00
CA VAL A 378 -5.41 22.92 -3.30
C VAL A 378 -5.63 23.78 -4.54
N LYS A 379 -5.08 24.99 -4.52
CA LYS A 379 -5.15 25.89 -5.67
C LYS A 379 -4.25 25.37 -6.79
N ASP A 380 -4.73 25.43 -8.03
CA ASP A 380 -3.91 25.32 -9.22
C ASP A 380 -3.05 26.58 -9.31
N ALA A 381 -1.77 26.47 -8.95
CA ALA A 381 -0.79 27.53 -9.09
C ALA A 381 0.28 27.11 -10.10
#